data_4a614f1669166e6f248d12ecfc63b4e6
#
_entry.id   4a614f1669166e6f248d12ecfc63b4e6
#
_cell.length_a   1.000
_cell.length_b   1.000
_cell.length_c   1.000
_cell.angle_alpha   90.00
_cell.angle_beta   90.00
_cell.angle_gamma   90.00
#
_symmetry.space_group_name_H-M   'P 1'
#
loop_
_entity.id
_entity.type
_entity.pdbx_description
1 polymer ?
#
loop_
_entity_poly.entity_id
_entity_poly.type
_entity_poly.pdbx_seq_one_letter_code
_entity_poly.pdbx_strand_id
1 'polypeptide(L)'
;MNLSLNEEQLLIKNSAEKFFLDNLSFEQRNKILTSDGKLCEDLIAKSKELGWYGLPFDQKFGGLGGNITDVMTLIETFGASLHVDPYIFSLLLPGKIIEHFCDEDKKSHYLDKIINDKIKLAYCFAEPNIRFDIHKLNCEVNLEENKYLLKGKKILVVAADQANSIIVPAIDKDKNVYLVKIDNTSKNFLSNKYKIIDDSDAVDYEFDGFEFNENDILVKLSYEEYKKKISIIFDYLTLAVCSEALGVIEKMYKLTLEYVKTREQFGKRIGDFQVIQHRMVEMYIIKEEMRSLNCSAQVSFSNNDPKERIKSISLNKIFLDTKAKEAAQDCIQLHGGMGVANEMSIGHFFKKLTFLSMLFGDSDYHYKRYELADKI
;
A
#
# COMPACT_ATOMS: atom_id res chain seq x y z
N MET A 1 18.42 19.46 10.57
CA MET A 1 18.20 18.23 9.82
C MET A 1 17.96 18.61 8.37
N ASN A 2 18.69 18.06 7.40
CA ASN A 2 18.41 18.32 5.99
C ASN A 2 17.35 17.33 5.51
N LEU A 3 16.17 17.84 5.15
CA LEU A 3 15.03 17.04 4.67
C LEU A 3 14.99 16.95 3.12
N SER A 4 15.99 17.53 2.43
CA SER A 4 16.08 17.41 0.97
C SER A 4 16.58 16.00 0.59
N LEU A 5 16.05 15.50 -0.53
CA LEU A 5 16.55 14.26 -1.12
C LEU A 5 18.01 14.39 -1.49
N ASN A 6 18.79 13.34 -1.25
CA ASN A 6 20.17 13.22 -1.72
C ASN A 6 20.23 12.92 -3.23
N GLU A 7 21.44 12.86 -3.81
CA GLU A 7 21.62 12.64 -5.25
C GLU A 7 21.05 11.30 -5.72
N GLU A 8 21.21 10.21 -4.92
CA GLU A 8 20.69 8.89 -5.26
C GLU A 8 19.15 8.87 -5.23
N GLN A 9 18.54 9.51 -4.23
CA GLN A 9 17.08 9.63 -4.11
C GLN A 9 16.50 10.48 -5.25
N LEU A 10 17.20 11.54 -5.65
CA LEU A 10 16.81 12.33 -6.82
C LEU A 10 16.91 11.53 -8.11
N LEU A 11 17.93 10.66 -8.26
CA LEU A 11 18.04 9.75 -9.40
C LEU A 11 16.88 8.74 -9.43
N ILE A 12 16.52 8.13 -8.29
CA ILE A 12 15.36 7.24 -8.18
C ILE A 12 14.09 7.97 -8.64
N LYS A 13 13.83 9.16 -8.07
CA LYS A 13 12.65 9.96 -8.40
C LYS A 13 12.61 10.31 -9.89
N ASN A 14 13.67 10.90 -10.42
CA ASN A 14 13.73 11.35 -11.82
C ASN A 14 13.63 10.18 -12.80
N SER A 15 14.27 9.04 -12.50
CA SER A 15 14.18 7.82 -13.30
C SER A 15 12.75 7.30 -13.33
N ALA A 16 12.07 7.25 -12.17
CA ALA A 16 10.70 6.77 -12.08
C ALA A 16 9.71 7.72 -12.78
N GLU A 17 9.85 9.03 -12.57
CA GLU A 17 9.01 10.03 -13.26
C GLU A 17 9.16 9.92 -14.80
N LYS A 18 10.39 9.80 -15.30
CA LYS A 18 10.64 9.60 -16.72
C LYS A 18 10.04 8.29 -17.24
N PHE A 19 10.23 7.20 -16.50
CA PHE A 19 9.67 5.92 -16.87
C PHE A 19 8.15 5.97 -17.05
N PHE A 20 7.44 6.57 -16.08
CA PHE A 20 5.98 6.69 -16.15
C PHE A 20 5.52 7.65 -17.23
N LEU A 21 6.26 8.71 -17.48
CA LEU A 21 5.95 9.63 -18.58
C LEU A 21 6.01 8.90 -19.93
N ASP A 22 6.99 8.01 -20.12
CA ASP A 22 7.22 7.30 -21.37
C ASP A 22 6.32 6.04 -21.53
N ASN A 23 5.91 5.38 -20.43
CA ASN A 23 5.27 4.06 -20.47
C ASN A 23 3.86 3.99 -19.87
N LEU A 24 3.38 5.02 -19.14
CA LEU A 24 2.10 4.96 -18.43
C LEU A 24 1.32 6.28 -18.55
N SER A 25 0.90 6.63 -19.76
CA SER A 25 -0.10 7.68 -19.92
C SER A 25 -1.46 7.25 -19.32
N PHE A 26 -2.34 8.19 -19.04
CA PHE A 26 -3.68 7.87 -18.51
C PHE A 26 -4.47 6.94 -19.46
N GLU A 27 -4.32 7.11 -20.77
CA GLU A 27 -4.94 6.23 -21.77
C GLU A 27 -4.35 4.82 -21.73
N GLN A 28 -3.00 4.70 -21.62
CA GLN A 28 -2.33 3.40 -21.47
C GLN A 28 -2.75 2.70 -20.19
N ARG A 29 -2.84 3.44 -19.07
CA ARG A 29 -3.37 2.90 -17.80
C ARG A 29 -4.77 2.30 -17.97
N ASN A 30 -5.68 3.01 -18.61
CA ASN A 30 -7.04 2.52 -18.82
C ASN A 30 -7.07 1.26 -19.72
N LYS A 31 -6.20 1.18 -20.72
CA LYS A 31 -6.02 -0.04 -21.53
C LYS A 31 -5.51 -1.21 -20.70
N ILE A 32 -4.55 -0.98 -19.80
CA ILE A 32 -4.03 -2.02 -18.87
C ILE A 32 -5.14 -2.56 -17.98
N LEU A 33 -5.94 -1.68 -17.37
CA LEU A 33 -7.02 -2.07 -16.45
C LEU A 33 -8.17 -2.85 -17.13
N THR A 34 -8.31 -2.71 -18.43
CA THR A 34 -9.34 -3.41 -19.23
C THR A 34 -8.80 -4.60 -20.01
N SER A 35 -7.48 -4.83 -19.99
CA SER A 35 -6.82 -5.94 -20.69
C SER A 35 -6.87 -7.23 -19.85
N ASP A 36 -6.42 -8.32 -20.46
CA ASP A 36 -6.24 -9.66 -19.86
C ASP A 36 -5.01 -9.79 -18.93
N GLY A 37 -4.37 -8.69 -18.56
CA GLY A 37 -3.20 -8.63 -17.66
C GLY A 37 -1.85 -8.58 -18.36
N LYS A 38 -1.72 -8.94 -19.65
CA LYS A 38 -0.44 -8.98 -20.37
C LYS A 38 0.28 -7.64 -20.43
N LEU A 39 -0.45 -6.54 -20.65
CA LEU A 39 0.14 -5.19 -20.66
C LEU A 39 0.67 -4.79 -19.27
N CYS A 40 0.05 -5.28 -18.20
CA CYS A 40 0.53 -5.09 -16.83
C CYS A 40 1.84 -5.86 -16.61
N GLU A 41 1.94 -7.10 -17.09
CA GLU A 41 3.17 -7.92 -17.01
C GLU A 41 4.35 -7.26 -17.72
N ASP A 42 4.14 -6.66 -18.89
CA ASP A 42 5.18 -5.92 -19.62
C ASP A 42 5.67 -4.70 -18.83
N LEU A 43 4.76 -3.97 -18.17
CA LEU A 43 5.13 -2.83 -17.33
C LEU A 43 5.91 -3.27 -16.09
N ILE A 44 5.49 -4.35 -15.45
CA ILE A 44 6.17 -4.95 -14.29
C ILE A 44 7.57 -5.43 -14.69
N ALA A 45 7.72 -6.10 -15.84
CA ALA A 45 9.02 -6.56 -16.32
C ALA A 45 10.02 -5.41 -16.49
N LYS A 46 9.61 -4.31 -17.10
CA LYS A 46 10.42 -3.09 -17.22
C LYS A 46 10.75 -2.46 -15.86
N SER A 47 9.80 -2.46 -14.90
CA SER A 47 10.02 -1.95 -13.55
C SER A 47 11.08 -2.75 -12.80
N LYS A 48 11.14 -4.07 -13.02
CA LYS A 48 12.19 -4.94 -12.46
C LYS A 48 13.58 -4.64 -13.05
N GLU A 49 13.68 -4.38 -14.34
CA GLU A 49 14.95 -3.99 -14.96
C GLU A 49 15.54 -2.71 -14.35
N LEU A 50 14.68 -1.82 -13.82
CA LEU A 50 15.09 -0.64 -13.09
C LEU A 50 15.47 -0.92 -11.62
N GLY A 51 15.37 -2.17 -11.16
CA GLY A 51 15.75 -2.58 -9.82
C GLY A 51 14.70 -2.28 -8.73
N TRP A 52 13.51 -1.79 -9.08
CA TRP A 52 12.50 -1.37 -8.09
C TRP A 52 12.02 -2.50 -7.19
N TYR A 53 11.98 -3.73 -7.68
CA TYR A 53 11.58 -4.91 -6.91
C TYR A 53 12.63 -5.32 -5.88
N GLY A 54 13.92 -5.06 -6.15
CA GLY A 54 15.02 -5.31 -5.22
C GLY A 54 15.24 -4.20 -4.19
N LEU A 55 14.74 -2.97 -4.47
CA LEU A 55 15.05 -1.79 -3.66
C LEU A 55 14.73 -1.95 -2.17
N PRO A 56 13.58 -2.54 -1.73
CA PRO A 56 13.22 -2.63 -0.32
C PRO A 56 13.94 -3.72 0.48
N PHE A 57 14.75 -4.57 -0.15
CA PHE A 57 15.31 -5.78 0.47
C PHE A 57 16.83 -5.75 0.56
N ASP A 58 17.37 -6.43 1.58
CA ASP A 58 18.80 -6.54 1.83
C ASP A 58 19.53 -7.24 0.67
N GLN A 59 20.75 -6.77 0.37
CA GLN A 59 21.62 -7.30 -0.68
C GLN A 59 21.92 -8.79 -0.51
N LYS A 60 22.01 -9.29 0.74
CA LYS A 60 22.23 -10.71 1.03
C LYS A 60 21.11 -11.63 0.51
N PHE A 61 19.93 -11.09 0.24
CA PHE A 61 18.79 -11.80 -0.33
C PHE A 61 18.51 -11.44 -1.80
N GLY A 62 19.47 -10.81 -2.48
CA GLY A 62 19.34 -10.38 -3.87
C GLY A 62 18.68 -9.01 -4.05
N GLY A 63 18.42 -8.28 -2.97
CA GLY A 63 17.91 -6.91 -3.00
C GLY A 63 18.98 -5.87 -3.29
N LEU A 64 18.60 -4.60 -3.28
CA LEU A 64 19.50 -3.45 -3.47
C LEU A 64 19.88 -2.76 -2.14
N GLY A 65 19.19 -3.08 -1.05
CA GLY A 65 19.47 -2.52 0.27
C GLY A 65 19.11 -1.05 0.42
N GLY A 66 18.10 -0.58 -0.33
CA GLY A 66 17.61 0.80 -0.22
C GLY A 66 17.05 1.10 1.17
N ASN A 67 17.35 2.29 1.68
CA ASN A 67 16.82 2.75 2.95
C ASN A 67 15.33 3.14 2.82
N ILE A 68 14.71 3.48 3.94
CA ILE A 68 13.27 3.81 3.97
C ILE A 68 12.93 4.99 3.07
N THR A 69 13.78 6.02 3.03
CA THR A 69 13.53 7.21 2.19
C THR A 69 13.62 6.89 0.71
N ASP A 70 14.54 6.00 0.30
CA ASP A 70 14.67 5.55 -1.09
C ASP A 70 13.39 4.87 -1.56
N VAL A 71 12.87 3.94 -0.75
CA VAL A 71 11.63 3.21 -1.05
C VAL A 71 10.42 4.15 -1.05
N MET A 72 10.29 5.03 -0.05
CA MET A 72 9.16 5.97 0.04
C MET A 72 9.18 6.99 -1.10
N THR A 73 10.36 7.41 -1.57
CA THR A 73 10.52 8.29 -2.74
C THR A 73 10.01 7.60 -4.01
N LEU A 74 10.32 6.33 -4.21
CA LEU A 74 9.80 5.56 -5.33
C LEU A 74 8.26 5.44 -5.26
N ILE A 75 7.71 5.11 -4.09
CA ILE A 75 6.27 4.93 -3.90
C ILE A 75 5.51 6.26 -4.08
N GLU A 76 6.10 7.41 -3.72
CA GLU A 76 5.53 8.73 -4.02
C GLU A 76 5.34 8.90 -5.53
N THR A 77 6.31 8.48 -6.34
CA THR A 77 6.16 8.56 -7.82
C THR A 77 5.11 7.60 -8.37
N PHE A 78 4.89 6.45 -7.72
CA PHE A 78 3.79 5.54 -8.06
C PHE A 78 2.43 6.20 -7.87
N GLY A 79 2.24 6.88 -6.74
CA GLY A 79 1.03 7.65 -6.48
C GLY A 79 0.79 8.75 -7.52
N ALA A 80 1.82 9.52 -7.84
CA ALA A 80 1.75 10.61 -8.83
C ALA A 80 1.43 10.12 -10.25
N SER A 81 1.65 8.84 -10.54
CA SER A 81 1.46 8.24 -11.87
C SER A 81 0.24 7.32 -11.96
N LEU A 82 -0.52 7.12 -10.87
CA LEU A 82 -1.58 6.10 -10.79
C LEU A 82 -1.07 4.72 -11.23
N HIS A 83 0.09 4.33 -10.70
CA HIS A 83 0.70 3.05 -11.02
C HIS A 83 -0.28 1.89 -10.82
N VAL A 84 -0.30 0.95 -11.77
CA VAL A 84 -1.30 -0.13 -11.82
C VAL A 84 -0.86 -1.39 -11.07
N ASP A 85 0.46 -1.61 -10.91
CA ASP A 85 0.96 -2.71 -10.09
C ASP A 85 0.65 -2.42 -8.61
N PRO A 86 -0.05 -3.31 -7.91
CA PRO A 86 -0.32 -3.15 -6.49
C PRO A 86 0.94 -3.43 -5.64
N TYR A 87 2.04 -2.74 -5.90
CA TYR A 87 3.38 -2.93 -5.35
C TYR A 87 3.42 -3.10 -3.82
N ILE A 88 2.59 -2.34 -3.09
CA ILE A 88 2.49 -2.49 -1.63
C ILE A 88 1.98 -3.88 -1.24
N PHE A 89 1.05 -4.45 -2.00
CA PHE A 89 0.41 -5.73 -1.69
C PHE A 89 1.06 -6.92 -2.37
N SER A 90 1.58 -6.73 -3.59
CA SER A 90 2.21 -7.79 -4.38
C SER A 90 3.67 -8.05 -3.99
N LEU A 91 4.37 -7.01 -3.50
CA LEU A 91 5.80 -7.06 -3.20
C LEU A 91 6.11 -6.75 -1.73
N LEU A 92 5.76 -5.52 -1.27
CA LEU A 92 6.21 -5.05 0.06
C LEU A 92 5.60 -5.88 1.18
N LEU A 93 4.30 -6.05 1.22
CA LEU A 93 3.62 -6.77 2.29
C LEU A 93 4.10 -8.22 2.41
N PRO A 94 4.00 -9.09 1.37
CA PRO A 94 4.49 -10.46 1.49
C PRO A 94 5.99 -10.54 1.70
N GLY A 95 6.79 -9.67 1.06
CA GLY A 95 8.23 -9.64 1.23
C GLY A 95 8.65 -9.27 2.66
N LYS A 96 8.02 -8.26 3.27
CA LYS A 96 8.29 -7.89 4.68
C LYS A 96 7.77 -8.95 5.66
N ILE A 97 6.69 -9.66 5.35
CA ILE A 97 6.27 -10.84 6.14
C ILE A 97 7.37 -11.91 6.11
N ILE A 98 7.88 -12.28 4.96
CA ILE A 98 8.98 -13.25 4.85
C ILE A 98 10.23 -12.75 5.58
N GLU A 99 10.63 -11.49 5.37
CA GLU A 99 11.84 -10.90 5.97
C GLU A 99 11.80 -10.89 7.51
N HIS A 100 10.64 -10.60 8.10
CA HIS A 100 10.53 -10.48 9.56
C HIS A 100 10.17 -11.77 10.29
N PHE A 101 9.48 -12.70 9.62
CA PHE A 101 8.96 -13.89 10.29
C PHE A 101 9.78 -15.16 10.01
N CYS A 102 10.33 -15.32 8.81
CA CYS A 102 11.00 -16.57 8.41
C CYS A 102 12.44 -16.67 8.91
N ASP A 103 12.98 -17.88 8.95
CA ASP A 103 14.39 -18.17 9.11
C ASP A 103 15.21 -17.77 7.87
N GLU A 104 16.55 -17.77 7.99
CA GLU A 104 17.44 -17.29 6.92
C GLU A 104 17.33 -18.12 5.62
N ASP A 105 17.09 -19.42 5.72
CA ASP A 105 16.95 -20.29 4.55
C ASP A 105 15.66 -19.96 3.77
N LYS A 106 14.54 -19.82 4.47
CA LYS A 106 13.27 -19.41 3.87
C LYS A 106 13.32 -17.98 3.33
N LYS A 107 13.99 -17.05 4.04
CA LYS A 107 14.21 -15.69 3.53
C LYS A 107 14.94 -15.72 2.20
N SER A 108 16.08 -16.38 2.12
CA SER A 108 16.88 -16.49 0.90
C SER A 108 16.05 -17.11 -0.24
N HIS A 109 15.30 -18.17 0.07
CA HIS A 109 14.50 -18.86 -0.93
C HIS A 109 13.33 -18.03 -1.48
N TYR A 110 12.57 -17.36 -0.60
CA TYR A 110 11.37 -16.63 -1.01
C TYR A 110 11.68 -15.23 -1.52
N LEU A 111 12.59 -14.49 -0.88
CA LEU A 111 12.90 -13.12 -1.29
C LEU A 111 13.56 -13.09 -2.68
N ASP A 112 14.51 -13.99 -2.99
CA ASP A 112 15.05 -14.11 -4.36
C ASP A 112 13.92 -14.32 -5.38
N LYS A 113 12.96 -15.19 -5.07
CA LYS A 113 11.85 -15.47 -5.99
C LYS A 113 10.88 -14.30 -6.13
N ILE A 114 10.59 -13.58 -5.04
CA ILE A 114 9.72 -12.39 -5.05
C ILE A 114 10.38 -11.26 -5.85
N ILE A 115 11.65 -10.96 -5.58
CA ILE A 115 12.40 -9.90 -6.26
C ILE A 115 12.49 -10.16 -7.76
N ASN A 116 12.70 -11.42 -8.16
CA ASN A 116 12.77 -11.83 -9.55
C ASN A 116 11.40 -12.15 -10.19
N ASP A 117 10.29 -11.92 -9.46
CA ASP A 117 8.91 -12.21 -9.90
C ASP A 117 8.69 -13.66 -10.37
N LYS A 118 9.46 -14.58 -9.80
CA LYS A 118 9.29 -16.03 -10.02
C LYS A 118 8.14 -16.61 -9.21
N ILE A 119 7.72 -15.90 -8.14
CA ILE A 119 6.58 -16.21 -7.32
C ILE A 119 5.87 -14.93 -6.91
N LYS A 120 4.56 -14.93 -7.01
CA LYS A 120 3.68 -13.87 -6.51
C LYS A 120 2.96 -14.38 -5.27
N LEU A 121 3.10 -13.67 -4.15
CA LEU A 121 2.46 -14.00 -2.88
C LEU A 121 1.50 -12.88 -2.49
N ALA A 122 0.39 -13.23 -1.85
CA ALA A 122 -0.50 -12.27 -1.20
C ALA A 122 -0.68 -12.60 0.27
N TYR A 123 -0.70 -11.59 1.14
CA TYR A 123 -0.88 -11.78 2.58
C TYR A 123 -2.30 -11.42 3.00
N CYS A 124 -3.01 -12.37 3.62
CA CYS A 124 -4.42 -12.29 3.99
C CYS A 124 -4.58 -11.70 5.40
N PHE A 125 -4.44 -10.38 5.59
CA PHE A 125 -4.47 -9.78 6.93
C PHE A 125 -5.88 -9.47 7.44
N ALA A 126 -6.80 -9.03 6.58
CA ALA A 126 -8.10 -8.53 6.98
C ALA A 126 -9.12 -9.66 7.18
N GLU A 127 -9.94 -9.55 8.23
CA GLU A 127 -11.01 -10.49 8.55
C GLU A 127 -12.33 -9.76 8.83
N PRO A 128 -13.50 -10.39 8.64
CA PRO A 128 -14.79 -9.82 8.99
C PRO A 128 -14.86 -9.39 10.46
N ASN A 129 -15.49 -8.25 10.73
CA ASN A 129 -15.76 -7.73 12.07
C ASN A 129 -14.54 -7.35 12.93
N ILE A 130 -13.32 -7.39 12.38
CA ILE A 130 -12.09 -6.94 13.09
C ILE A 130 -11.78 -5.46 12.81
N ARG A 131 -12.28 -4.88 11.69
CA ARG A 131 -11.88 -3.57 11.18
C ARG A 131 -10.36 -3.49 10.99
N PHE A 132 -9.70 -2.60 11.72
CA PHE A 132 -8.28 -2.27 11.54
C PHE A 132 -7.34 -2.93 12.56
N ASP A 133 -7.83 -3.78 13.45
CA ASP A 133 -7.00 -4.44 14.46
C ASP A 133 -6.20 -5.59 13.84
N ILE A 134 -4.99 -5.29 13.38
CA ILE A 134 -4.06 -6.24 12.76
C ILE A 134 -3.54 -7.34 13.71
N HIS A 135 -3.76 -7.17 15.01
CA HIS A 135 -3.34 -8.17 16.00
C HIS A 135 -4.37 -9.27 16.17
N LYS A 136 -5.65 -8.94 15.97
CA LYS A 136 -6.73 -9.89 16.20
C LYS A 136 -6.83 -10.88 15.05
N LEU A 137 -6.87 -12.16 15.39
CA LEU A 137 -7.04 -13.27 14.46
C LEU A 137 -8.27 -14.08 14.87
N ASN A 138 -9.21 -14.29 13.95
CA ASN A 138 -10.38 -15.18 14.11
C ASN A 138 -10.27 -16.41 13.21
N CYS A 139 -9.34 -16.43 12.23
CA CYS A 139 -9.02 -17.68 11.53
C CYS A 139 -8.31 -18.61 12.49
N GLU A 140 -8.80 -19.85 12.58
CA GLU A 140 -8.36 -20.85 13.54
C GLU A 140 -7.63 -22.01 12.85
N VAL A 141 -6.61 -22.54 13.53
CA VAL A 141 -5.94 -23.79 13.20
C VAL A 141 -6.33 -24.83 14.25
N ASN A 142 -6.90 -25.95 13.80
CA ASN A 142 -7.19 -27.10 14.63
C ASN A 142 -6.32 -28.30 14.18
N LEU A 143 -5.83 -29.07 15.14
CA LEU A 143 -5.12 -30.33 14.89
C LEU A 143 -6.06 -31.50 15.24
N GLU A 144 -6.50 -32.22 14.21
CA GLU A 144 -7.39 -33.38 14.33
C GLU A 144 -6.75 -34.57 13.62
N GLU A 145 -6.65 -35.73 14.29
CA GLU A 145 -6.10 -36.96 13.71
C GLU A 145 -4.75 -36.77 12.97
N ASN A 146 -3.85 -35.96 13.52
CA ASN A 146 -2.58 -35.57 12.92
C ASN A 146 -2.67 -34.71 11.62
N LYS A 147 -3.80 -34.09 11.36
CA LYS A 147 -4.02 -33.17 10.23
C LYS A 147 -4.29 -31.79 10.75
N TYR A 148 -3.69 -30.80 10.10
CA TYR A 148 -3.99 -29.40 10.36
C TYR A 148 -5.21 -28.98 9.55
N LEU A 149 -6.20 -28.40 10.22
CA LEU A 149 -7.42 -27.88 9.61
C LEU A 149 -7.49 -26.36 9.83
N LEU A 150 -7.65 -25.62 8.72
CA LEU A 150 -7.87 -24.17 8.75
C LEU A 150 -9.35 -23.86 8.63
N LYS A 151 -9.86 -22.98 9.52
CA LYS A 151 -11.23 -22.49 9.50
C LYS A 151 -11.27 -20.97 9.70
N GLY A 152 -12.07 -20.28 8.87
CA GLY A 152 -12.29 -18.83 9.01
C GLY A 152 -12.44 -18.12 7.67
N LYS A 153 -12.45 -16.78 7.71
CA LYS A 153 -12.61 -15.94 6.53
C LYS A 153 -11.54 -14.85 6.47
N LYS A 154 -11.02 -14.59 5.28
CA LYS A 154 -10.15 -13.47 4.96
C LYS A 154 -10.81 -12.62 3.89
N ILE A 155 -10.78 -11.31 4.06
CA ILE A 155 -11.45 -10.38 3.15
C ILE A 155 -10.47 -9.33 2.61
N LEU A 156 -10.83 -8.70 1.50
CA LEU A 156 -10.10 -7.58 0.91
C LEU A 156 -8.61 -7.92 0.66
N VAL A 157 -8.32 -9.13 0.17
CA VAL A 157 -6.94 -9.52 -0.15
C VAL A 157 -6.58 -8.97 -1.52
N VAL A 158 -5.97 -7.79 -1.53
CA VAL A 158 -5.54 -7.09 -2.75
C VAL A 158 -4.38 -7.85 -3.39
N ALA A 159 -4.31 -7.88 -4.72
CA ALA A 159 -3.34 -8.61 -5.54
C ALA A 159 -3.40 -10.14 -5.43
N ALA A 160 -4.36 -10.70 -4.72
CA ALA A 160 -4.48 -12.15 -4.56
C ALA A 160 -4.92 -12.87 -5.84
N ASP A 161 -5.63 -12.18 -6.73
CA ASP A 161 -6.06 -12.76 -8.02
C ASP A 161 -4.90 -13.14 -8.95
N GLN A 162 -3.75 -12.48 -8.79
CA GLN A 162 -2.52 -12.76 -9.54
C GLN A 162 -1.50 -13.58 -8.75
N ALA A 163 -1.76 -13.86 -7.47
CA ALA A 163 -0.83 -14.57 -6.59
C ALA A 163 -0.80 -16.07 -6.89
N ASN A 164 0.40 -16.66 -6.93
CA ASN A 164 0.57 -18.11 -6.99
C ASN A 164 0.16 -18.79 -5.68
N SER A 165 0.45 -18.14 -4.56
CA SER A 165 0.08 -18.61 -3.23
C SER A 165 -0.34 -17.44 -2.33
N ILE A 166 -1.19 -17.76 -1.36
CA ILE A 166 -1.59 -16.83 -0.30
C ILE A 166 -0.94 -17.23 1.01
N ILE A 167 -0.63 -16.26 1.85
CA ILE A 167 -0.15 -16.46 3.22
C ILE A 167 -1.28 -16.10 4.17
N VAL A 168 -1.77 -17.08 4.92
CA VAL A 168 -2.92 -16.93 5.82
C VAL A 168 -2.42 -17.00 7.27
N PRO A 169 -2.46 -15.89 8.03
CA PRO A 169 -2.25 -15.92 9.46
C PRO A 169 -3.49 -16.51 10.16
N ALA A 170 -3.26 -17.49 11.02
CA ALA A 170 -4.31 -18.15 11.81
C ALA A 170 -3.77 -18.52 13.20
N ILE A 171 -4.66 -18.73 14.18
CA ILE A 171 -4.29 -18.96 15.57
C ILE A 171 -4.86 -20.29 16.08
N ASP A 172 -4.12 -21.01 16.93
CA ASP A 172 -4.62 -22.18 17.62
C ASP A 172 -5.18 -21.83 19.02
N LYS A 173 -5.81 -22.82 19.67
CA LYS A 173 -6.34 -22.68 21.04
C LYS A 173 -5.27 -22.38 22.09
N ASP A 174 -4.02 -22.75 21.83
CA ASP A 174 -2.88 -22.54 22.73
C ASP A 174 -2.18 -21.17 22.47
N LYS A 175 -2.80 -20.31 21.64
CA LYS A 175 -2.30 -19.01 21.23
C LYS A 175 -0.97 -19.05 20.46
N ASN A 176 -0.73 -20.12 19.70
CA ASN A 176 0.30 -20.10 18.68
C ASN A 176 -0.29 -19.57 17.37
N VAL A 177 0.45 -18.73 16.70
CA VAL A 177 0.10 -18.18 15.38
C VAL A 177 0.86 -18.96 14.31
N TYR A 178 0.14 -19.35 13.29
CA TYR A 178 0.65 -20.04 12.10
C TYR A 178 0.55 -19.09 10.91
N LEU A 179 1.63 -18.95 10.16
CA LEU A 179 1.60 -18.36 8.83
C LEU A 179 1.56 -19.51 7.84
N VAL A 180 0.38 -19.79 7.30
CA VAL A 180 0.14 -20.92 6.39
C VAL A 180 0.22 -20.44 4.96
N LYS A 181 1.10 -21.05 4.15
CA LYS A 181 1.18 -20.82 2.70
C LYS A 181 0.27 -21.78 1.97
N ILE A 182 -0.69 -21.27 1.24
CA ILE A 182 -1.69 -22.07 0.52
C ILE A 182 -1.54 -21.77 -0.97
N ASP A 183 -1.51 -22.81 -1.79
CA ASP A 183 -1.58 -22.67 -3.25
C ASP A 183 -2.93 -22.06 -3.65
N ASN A 184 -2.89 -20.96 -4.36
CA ASN A 184 -4.09 -20.21 -4.75
C ASN A 184 -4.93 -20.91 -5.83
N THR A 185 -4.39 -21.95 -6.45
CA THR A 185 -5.12 -22.82 -7.40
C THR A 185 -5.90 -23.94 -6.73
N SER A 186 -5.74 -24.13 -5.40
CA SER A 186 -6.47 -25.14 -4.63
C SER A 186 -7.99 -24.91 -4.70
N LYS A 187 -8.75 -26.00 -4.81
CA LYS A 187 -10.24 -25.95 -4.93
C LYS A 187 -10.95 -26.21 -3.61
N ASN A 188 -10.21 -26.37 -2.51
CA ASN A 188 -10.77 -26.80 -1.22
C ASN A 188 -11.17 -25.62 -0.32
N PHE A 189 -11.28 -24.41 -0.88
CA PHE A 189 -11.81 -23.22 -0.21
C PHE A 189 -12.66 -22.40 -1.18
N LEU A 190 -13.53 -21.55 -0.65
CA LEU A 190 -14.31 -20.61 -1.46
C LEU A 190 -13.53 -19.32 -1.66
N SER A 191 -13.58 -18.77 -2.87
CA SER A 191 -13.01 -17.48 -3.18
C SER A 191 -13.99 -16.63 -3.98
N ASN A 192 -14.02 -15.31 -3.71
CA ASN A 192 -14.86 -14.35 -4.41
C ASN A 192 -14.02 -13.15 -4.82
N LYS A 193 -13.85 -12.94 -6.13
CA LYS A 193 -13.10 -11.81 -6.70
C LYS A 193 -14.02 -10.65 -7.02
N TYR A 194 -13.58 -9.43 -6.73
CA TYR A 194 -14.32 -8.20 -7.03
C TYR A 194 -13.38 -7.01 -7.25
N LYS A 195 -13.90 -5.95 -7.88
CA LYS A 195 -13.22 -4.67 -8.03
C LYS A 195 -13.45 -3.78 -6.80
N ILE A 196 -12.41 -3.07 -6.36
CA ILE A 196 -12.51 -2.05 -5.33
C ILE A 196 -12.50 -0.64 -5.94
N ILE A 197 -12.62 0.40 -5.09
CA ILE A 197 -12.90 1.77 -5.54
C ILE A 197 -11.84 2.36 -6.47
N ASP A 198 -10.58 1.95 -6.35
CA ASP A 198 -9.45 2.43 -7.17
C ASP A 198 -9.23 1.60 -8.44
N ASP A 199 -10.20 0.74 -8.79
CA ASP A 199 -10.20 -0.20 -9.90
C ASP A 199 -9.25 -1.41 -9.72
N SER A 200 -8.60 -1.57 -8.56
CA SER A 200 -7.81 -2.76 -8.23
C SER A 200 -8.70 -3.98 -7.98
N ASP A 201 -8.13 -5.18 -8.13
CA ASP A 201 -8.80 -6.43 -7.80
C ASP A 201 -8.51 -6.84 -6.35
N ALA A 202 -9.55 -7.35 -5.68
CA ALA A 202 -9.46 -7.97 -4.37
C ALA A 202 -10.19 -9.31 -4.35
N VAL A 203 -9.80 -10.20 -3.43
CA VAL A 203 -10.39 -11.51 -3.27
C VAL A 203 -10.74 -11.73 -1.79
N ASP A 204 -11.92 -12.26 -1.54
CA ASP A 204 -12.32 -12.81 -0.24
C ASP A 204 -12.13 -14.32 -0.26
N TYR A 205 -11.68 -14.89 0.85
CA TYR A 205 -11.48 -16.33 1.04
C TYR A 205 -12.29 -16.84 2.23
N GLU A 206 -12.87 -18.03 2.07
CA GLU A 206 -13.54 -18.75 3.15
C GLU A 206 -13.00 -20.19 3.24
N PHE A 207 -12.49 -20.53 4.41
CA PHE A 207 -11.94 -21.84 4.75
C PHE A 207 -12.88 -22.53 5.74
N ASP A 208 -13.34 -23.74 5.38
CA ASP A 208 -14.18 -24.56 6.26
C ASP A 208 -13.58 -25.96 6.39
N GLY A 209 -12.57 -26.09 7.25
CA GLY A 209 -11.83 -27.34 7.42
C GLY A 209 -10.82 -27.61 6.29
N PHE A 210 -10.18 -26.57 5.77
CA PHE A 210 -9.12 -26.73 4.76
C PHE A 210 -7.93 -27.48 5.35
N GLU A 211 -7.63 -28.69 4.82
CA GLU A 211 -6.48 -29.50 5.24
C GLU A 211 -5.17 -28.94 4.69
N PHE A 212 -4.15 -28.84 5.54
CA PHE A 212 -2.77 -28.48 5.16
C PHE A 212 -1.75 -29.28 5.96
N ASN A 213 -0.49 -29.29 5.52
CA ASN A 213 0.60 -30.06 6.09
C ASN A 213 1.64 -29.19 6.78
N GLU A 214 2.56 -29.77 7.53
CA GLU A 214 3.69 -29.06 8.16
C GLU A 214 4.53 -28.28 7.15
N ASN A 215 4.71 -28.80 5.94
CA ASN A 215 5.46 -28.12 4.86
C ASN A 215 4.79 -26.83 4.36
N ASP A 216 3.49 -26.69 4.61
CA ASP A 216 2.73 -25.48 4.26
C ASP A 216 2.86 -24.40 5.34
N ILE A 217 3.42 -24.74 6.50
CA ILE A 217 3.65 -23.82 7.60
C ILE A 217 4.97 -23.06 7.35
N LEU A 218 4.86 -21.78 6.96
CA LEU A 218 6.02 -20.91 6.85
C LEU A 218 6.66 -20.67 8.21
N VAL A 219 5.83 -20.36 9.20
CA VAL A 219 6.25 -20.04 10.57
C VAL A 219 5.17 -20.46 11.56
N LYS A 220 5.60 -20.95 12.73
CA LYS A 220 4.79 -21.09 13.95
C LYS A 220 5.49 -20.31 15.07
N LEU A 221 4.76 -19.44 15.75
CA LEU A 221 5.31 -18.58 16.80
C LEU A 221 4.25 -18.24 17.86
N SER A 222 4.68 -17.66 18.99
CA SER A 222 3.74 -17.16 20.00
C SER A 222 2.96 -15.93 19.52
N TYR A 223 1.75 -15.76 20.03
CA TYR A 223 0.91 -14.60 19.72
C TYR A 223 1.58 -13.26 20.08
N GLU A 224 2.35 -13.21 21.19
CA GLU A 224 3.06 -12.01 21.58
C GLU A 224 4.19 -11.63 20.61
N GLU A 225 4.91 -12.61 20.09
CA GLU A 225 5.94 -12.38 19.08
C GLU A 225 5.32 -11.93 17.75
N TYR A 226 4.21 -12.57 17.36
CA TYR A 226 3.43 -12.15 16.18
C TYR A 226 3.03 -10.68 16.28
N LYS A 227 2.45 -10.24 17.40
CA LYS A 227 2.01 -8.85 17.60
C LYS A 227 3.16 -7.85 17.44
N LYS A 228 4.32 -8.15 18.00
CA LYS A 228 5.51 -7.28 17.90
C LYS A 228 5.97 -7.13 16.45
N LYS A 229 6.12 -8.23 15.73
CA LYS A 229 6.63 -8.24 14.35
C LYS A 229 5.63 -7.61 13.38
N ILE A 230 4.35 -7.98 13.48
CA ILE A 230 3.32 -7.47 12.58
C ILE A 230 3.10 -5.96 12.74
N SER A 231 3.24 -5.42 13.96
CA SER A 231 3.15 -3.98 14.21
C SER A 231 4.20 -3.19 13.43
N ILE A 232 5.44 -3.64 13.42
CA ILE A 232 6.54 -2.97 12.69
C ILE A 232 6.28 -3.00 11.18
N ILE A 233 5.83 -4.15 10.67
CA ILE A 233 5.52 -4.29 9.24
C ILE A 233 4.40 -3.36 8.84
N PHE A 234 3.31 -3.31 9.61
CA PHE A 234 2.18 -2.43 9.29
C PHE A 234 2.50 -0.94 9.49
N ASP A 235 3.43 -0.59 10.37
CA ASP A 235 3.98 0.76 10.43
C ASP A 235 4.70 1.14 9.14
N TYR A 236 5.55 0.25 8.63
CA TYR A 236 6.23 0.42 7.36
C TYR A 236 5.24 0.59 6.19
N LEU A 237 4.23 -0.27 6.13
CA LEU A 237 3.21 -0.24 5.07
C LEU A 237 2.30 0.98 5.18
N THR A 238 1.96 1.43 6.38
CA THR A 238 1.19 2.66 6.59
C THR A 238 1.97 3.88 6.10
N LEU A 239 3.27 3.92 6.34
CA LEU A 239 4.14 4.96 5.80
C LEU A 239 4.21 4.89 4.26
N ALA A 240 4.28 3.70 3.68
CA ALA A 240 4.24 3.50 2.23
C ALA A 240 2.92 4.03 1.62
N VAL A 241 1.78 3.74 2.26
CA VAL A 241 0.46 4.28 1.87
C VAL A 241 0.42 5.81 1.94
N CYS A 242 0.98 6.41 3.00
CA CYS A 242 1.06 7.87 3.12
C CYS A 242 1.97 8.48 2.05
N SER A 243 3.06 7.80 1.68
CA SER A 243 3.97 8.25 0.61
C SER A 243 3.30 8.17 -0.76
N GLU A 244 2.58 7.09 -1.05
CA GLU A 244 1.79 6.98 -2.28
C GLU A 244 0.72 8.09 -2.36
N ALA A 245 0.00 8.33 -1.25
CA ALA A 245 -1.01 9.38 -1.17
C ALA A 245 -0.42 10.79 -1.33
N LEU A 246 0.80 11.04 -0.85
CA LEU A 246 1.51 12.31 -1.10
C LEU A 246 1.74 12.54 -2.59
N GLY A 247 2.15 11.52 -3.33
CA GLY A 247 2.26 11.59 -4.79
C GLY A 247 0.93 11.86 -5.48
N VAL A 248 -0.14 11.21 -5.02
CA VAL A 248 -1.50 11.44 -5.52
C VAL A 248 -1.94 12.90 -5.33
N ILE A 249 -1.83 13.44 -4.12
CA ILE A 249 -2.29 14.82 -3.83
C ILE A 249 -1.42 15.87 -4.56
N GLU A 250 -0.12 15.63 -4.69
CA GLU A 250 0.76 16.48 -5.47
C GLU A 250 0.33 16.55 -6.95
N LYS A 251 -0.01 15.40 -7.54
CA LYS A 251 -0.49 15.33 -8.91
C LYS A 251 -1.86 15.99 -9.08
N MET A 252 -2.78 15.76 -8.15
CA MET A 252 -4.10 16.41 -8.15
C MET A 252 -3.96 17.93 -8.08
N TYR A 253 -3.11 18.45 -7.20
CA TYR A 253 -2.83 19.87 -7.13
C TYR A 253 -2.31 20.44 -8.47
N LYS A 254 -1.30 19.79 -9.08
CA LYS A 254 -0.73 20.20 -10.38
C LYS A 254 -1.79 20.23 -11.49
N LEU A 255 -2.59 19.17 -11.60
CA LEU A 255 -3.66 19.08 -12.60
C LEU A 255 -4.72 20.18 -12.40
N THR A 256 -5.10 20.43 -11.15
CA THR A 256 -6.09 21.46 -10.82
C THR A 256 -5.54 22.86 -11.12
N LEU A 257 -4.27 23.11 -10.79
CA LEU A 257 -3.61 24.40 -11.09
C LEU A 257 -3.60 24.71 -12.59
N GLU A 258 -3.26 23.71 -13.43
CA GLU A 258 -3.31 23.86 -14.88
C GLU A 258 -4.74 24.06 -15.39
N TYR A 259 -5.70 23.34 -14.84
CA TYR A 259 -7.09 23.47 -15.22
C TYR A 259 -7.64 24.87 -14.91
N VAL A 260 -7.42 25.43 -13.70
CA VAL A 260 -7.95 26.75 -13.34
C VAL A 260 -7.27 27.89 -14.10
N LYS A 261 -6.03 27.69 -14.58
CA LYS A 261 -5.31 28.65 -15.44
C LYS A 261 -5.81 28.69 -16.88
N THR A 262 -6.44 27.63 -17.35
CA THR A 262 -6.85 27.50 -18.76
C THR A 262 -8.35 27.57 -18.96
N ARG A 263 -9.14 27.12 -17.97
CA ARG A 263 -10.60 27.07 -18.06
C ARG A 263 -11.21 28.46 -17.96
N GLU A 264 -12.01 28.85 -18.95
CA GLU A 264 -12.73 30.12 -18.97
C GLU A 264 -14.22 29.91 -18.66
N GLN A 265 -14.75 30.72 -17.76
CA GLN A 265 -16.17 30.86 -17.43
C GLN A 265 -16.44 32.29 -16.91
N PHE A 266 -17.66 32.79 -17.10
CA PHE A 266 -18.06 34.13 -16.65
C PHE A 266 -17.18 35.26 -17.23
N GLY A 267 -16.70 35.06 -18.47
CA GLY A 267 -15.94 36.06 -19.21
C GLY A 267 -14.45 36.17 -18.88
N LYS A 268 -13.90 35.25 -18.03
CA LYS A 268 -12.46 35.20 -17.70
C LYS A 268 -12.05 33.79 -17.26
N ARG A 269 -10.77 33.57 -17.07
CA ARG A 269 -10.23 32.32 -16.50
C ARG A 269 -10.75 32.15 -15.08
N ILE A 270 -11.13 30.91 -14.72
CA ILE A 270 -11.63 30.67 -13.35
C ILE A 270 -10.57 30.92 -12.28
N GLY A 271 -9.28 30.75 -12.59
CA GLY A 271 -8.16 31.11 -11.71
C GLY A 271 -7.99 32.62 -11.43
N ASP A 272 -8.68 33.49 -12.17
CA ASP A 272 -8.66 34.95 -11.92
C ASP A 272 -9.66 35.37 -10.82
N PHE A 273 -10.47 34.45 -10.30
CA PHE A 273 -11.36 34.71 -9.17
C PHE A 273 -10.62 34.48 -7.85
N GLN A 274 -10.66 35.46 -6.94
CA GLN A 274 -9.97 35.37 -5.64
C GLN A 274 -10.34 34.13 -4.83
N VAL A 275 -11.62 33.74 -4.85
CA VAL A 275 -12.07 32.53 -4.12
C VAL A 275 -11.36 31.26 -4.62
N ILE A 276 -11.07 31.17 -5.91
CA ILE A 276 -10.32 30.03 -6.49
C ILE A 276 -8.85 30.12 -6.08
N GLN A 277 -8.26 31.32 -6.11
CA GLN A 277 -6.86 31.53 -5.69
C GLN A 277 -6.66 31.15 -4.23
N HIS A 278 -7.57 31.52 -3.33
CA HIS A 278 -7.50 31.13 -1.91
C HIS A 278 -7.55 29.62 -1.74
N ARG A 279 -8.47 28.92 -2.40
CA ARG A 279 -8.54 27.44 -2.37
C ARG A 279 -7.26 26.80 -2.89
N MET A 280 -6.67 27.31 -3.97
CA MET A 280 -5.41 26.80 -4.50
C MET A 280 -4.25 26.98 -3.52
N VAL A 281 -4.22 28.09 -2.77
CA VAL A 281 -3.23 28.33 -1.72
C VAL A 281 -3.43 27.38 -0.55
N GLU A 282 -4.67 27.15 -0.11
CA GLU A 282 -4.99 26.19 0.96
C GLU A 282 -4.58 24.75 0.57
N MET A 283 -4.89 24.31 -0.64
CA MET A 283 -4.45 23.01 -1.15
C MET A 283 -2.91 22.90 -1.23
N TYR A 284 -2.22 23.98 -1.59
CA TYR A 284 -0.76 24.02 -1.59
C TYR A 284 -0.19 23.82 -0.18
N ILE A 285 -0.75 24.53 0.81
CA ILE A 285 -0.34 24.42 2.21
C ILE A 285 -0.56 22.98 2.70
N ILE A 286 -1.74 22.39 2.48
CA ILE A 286 -2.06 21.00 2.88
C ILE A 286 -1.06 20.03 2.26
N LYS A 287 -0.74 20.18 0.99
CA LYS A 287 0.26 19.35 0.30
C LYS A 287 1.64 19.45 0.96
N GLU A 288 2.11 20.66 1.31
CA GLU A 288 3.42 20.86 1.96
C GLU A 288 3.43 20.34 3.42
N GLU A 289 2.32 20.50 4.14
CA GLU A 289 2.17 19.92 5.48
C GLU A 289 2.23 18.40 5.44
N MET A 290 1.53 17.76 4.47
CA MET A 290 1.59 16.31 4.29
C MET A 290 3.01 15.84 3.96
N ARG A 291 3.76 16.58 3.13
CA ARG A 291 5.16 16.29 2.83
C ARG A 291 6.02 16.34 4.09
N SER A 292 5.83 17.35 4.92
CA SER A 292 6.57 17.52 6.17
C SER A 292 6.28 16.39 7.16
N LEU A 293 5.01 15.98 7.30
CA LEU A 293 4.61 14.86 8.13
C LEU A 293 5.18 13.53 7.63
N ASN A 294 5.19 13.33 6.31
CA ASN A 294 5.77 12.12 5.70
C ASN A 294 7.28 12.03 5.95
N CYS A 295 8.01 13.13 5.79
CA CYS A 295 9.43 13.18 6.12
C CYS A 295 9.68 12.91 7.62
N SER A 296 8.89 13.50 8.52
CA SER A 296 8.98 13.27 9.96
C SER A 296 8.77 11.78 10.30
N ALA A 297 7.78 11.14 9.68
CA ALA A 297 7.48 9.73 9.89
C ALA A 297 8.62 8.81 9.39
N GLN A 298 9.26 9.13 8.25
CA GLN A 298 10.42 8.39 7.75
C GLN A 298 11.61 8.47 8.73
N VAL A 299 11.88 9.66 9.26
CA VAL A 299 12.94 9.87 10.26
C VAL A 299 12.66 9.08 11.54
N SER A 300 11.44 9.15 12.07
CA SER A 300 11.04 8.45 13.28
C SER A 300 11.10 6.93 13.11
N PHE A 301 10.80 6.43 11.90
CA PHE A 301 10.94 5.00 11.60
C PHE A 301 12.42 4.57 11.63
N SER A 302 13.32 5.39 11.08
CA SER A 302 14.77 5.11 11.04
C SER A 302 15.43 5.16 12.43
N ASN A 303 14.91 5.98 13.34
CA ASN A 303 15.46 6.14 14.70
C ASN A 303 15.15 4.98 15.66
N ASN A 304 14.32 4.04 15.24
CA ASN A 304 13.99 2.82 15.99
C ASN A 304 13.34 3.04 17.39
N ASP A 305 12.78 4.22 17.63
CA ASP A 305 11.96 4.51 18.82
C ASP A 305 10.51 4.12 18.55
N PRO A 306 9.97 3.07 19.21
CA PRO A 306 8.62 2.60 18.94
C PRO A 306 7.54 3.66 19.20
N LYS A 307 7.69 4.48 20.24
CA LYS A 307 6.73 5.52 20.61
C LYS A 307 6.67 6.62 19.56
N GLU A 308 7.83 7.18 19.20
CA GLU A 308 7.92 8.24 18.20
C GLU A 308 7.49 7.74 16.82
N ARG A 309 7.85 6.50 16.45
CA ARG A 309 7.40 5.86 15.21
C ARG A 309 5.88 5.77 15.14
N ILE A 310 5.23 5.23 16.17
CA ILE A 310 3.78 5.07 16.21
C ILE A 310 3.07 6.42 16.12
N LYS A 311 3.56 7.42 16.87
CA LYS A 311 2.97 8.77 16.88
C LYS A 311 3.08 9.46 15.53
N SER A 312 4.28 9.51 14.95
CA SER A 312 4.50 10.21 13.69
C SER A 312 3.77 9.57 12.51
N ILE A 313 3.73 8.23 12.44
CA ILE A 313 2.98 7.51 11.41
C ILE A 313 1.47 7.71 11.59
N SER A 314 0.97 7.63 12.83
CA SER A 314 -0.45 7.87 13.09
C SER A 314 -0.86 9.29 12.75
N LEU A 315 -0.05 10.30 13.09
CA LEU A 315 -0.32 11.69 12.74
C LEU A 315 -0.37 11.91 11.22
N ASN A 316 0.57 11.32 10.48
CA ASN A 316 0.59 11.37 9.02
C ASN A 316 -0.68 10.74 8.42
N LYS A 317 -1.12 9.60 8.97
CA LYS A 317 -2.33 8.91 8.49
C LYS A 317 -3.62 9.66 8.83
N ILE A 318 -3.71 10.28 10.02
CA ILE A 318 -4.81 11.18 10.40
C ILE A 318 -4.89 12.34 9.40
N PHE A 319 -3.76 12.96 9.09
CA PHE A 319 -3.71 14.08 8.15
C PHE A 319 -4.17 13.65 6.73
N LEU A 320 -3.76 12.48 6.28
CA LEU A 320 -4.23 11.90 5.01
C LEU A 320 -5.75 11.74 4.97
N ASP A 321 -6.35 11.14 6.00
CA ASP A 321 -7.79 10.84 6.01
C ASP A 321 -8.66 12.09 6.25
N THR A 322 -8.09 13.16 6.77
CA THR A 322 -8.78 14.42 7.03
C THR A 322 -8.40 15.48 6.00
N LYS A 323 -7.29 16.16 6.18
CA LYS A 323 -6.90 17.34 5.40
C LYS A 323 -6.56 17.05 3.93
N ALA A 324 -5.81 15.99 3.66
CA ALA A 324 -5.47 15.66 2.28
C ALA A 324 -6.70 15.23 1.48
N LYS A 325 -7.63 14.50 2.12
CA LYS A 325 -8.90 14.12 1.52
C LYS A 325 -9.81 15.33 1.24
N GLU A 326 -9.86 16.31 2.16
CA GLU A 326 -10.56 17.59 1.97
C GLU A 326 -10.00 18.35 0.76
N ALA A 327 -8.66 18.48 0.66
CA ALA A 327 -8.00 19.10 -0.49
C ALA A 327 -8.30 18.37 -1.82
N ALA A 328 -8.36 17.04 -1.79
CA ALA A 328 -8.70 16.26 -2.96
C ALA A 328 -10.17 16.46 -3.40
N GLN A 329 -11.10 16.61 -2.45
CA GLN A 329 -12.50 16.98 -2.74
C GLN A 329 -12.57 18.36 -3.39
N ASP A 330 -11.78 19.32 -2.95
CA ASP A 330 -11.67 20.65 -3.56
C ASP A 330 -11.12 20.59 -4.99
N CYS A 331 -10.14 19.72 -5.25
CA CYS A 331 -9.69 19.47 -6.63
C CYS A 331 -10.83 19.02 -7.54
N ILE A 332 -11.64 18.04 -7.10
CA ILE A 332 -12.83 17.60 -7.87
C ILE A 332 -13.82 18.74 -8.06
N GLN A 333 -14.13 19.48 -7.00
CA GLN A 333 -15.07 20.60 -7.04
C GLN A 333 -14.63 21.69 -8.04
N LEU A 334 -13.33 22.00 -8.10
CA LEU A 334 -12.82 23.02 -9.04
C LEU A 334 -12.85 22.59 -10.51
N HIS A 335 -12.83 21.26 -10.78
CA HIS A 335 -13.06 20.74 -12.13
C HIS A 335 -14.54 20.70 -12.52
N GLY A 336 -15.46 20.86 -11.55
CA GLY A 336 -16.91 20.82 -11.80
C GLY A 336 -17.34 19.46 -12.36
N GLY A 337 -18.28 19.44 -13.31
CA GLY A 337 -18.76 18.20 -13.95
C GLY A 337 -17.66 17.36 -14.59
N MET A 338 -16.57 17.98 -15.06
CA MET A 338 -15.40 17.26 -15.61
C MET A 338 -14.64 16.47 -14.53
N GLY A 339 -14.71 16.89 -13.26
CA GLY A 339 -14.04 16.22 -12.15
C GLY A 339 -14.58 14.80 -11.86
N VAL A 340 -15.79 14.49 -12.28
CA VAL A 340 -16.44 13.18 -12.11
C VAL A 340 -16.55 12.38 -13.40
N ALA A 341 -16.05 12.90 -14.52
CA ALA A 341 -16.03 12.21 -15.80
C ALA A 341 -14.91 11.16 -15.84
N ASN A 342 -15.21 9.95 -16.30
CA ASN A 342 -14.23 8.86 -16.37
C ASN A 342 -13.05 9.11 -17.34
N GLU A 343 -13.25 10.00 -18.31
CA GLU A 343 -12.24 10.42 -19.27
C GLU A 343 -11.16 11.32 -18.65
N MET A 344 -11.44 11.89 -17.47
CA MET A 344 -10.51 12.76 -16.76
C MET A 344 -9.79 12.01 -15.64
N SER A 345 -8.47 12.13 -15.62
CA SER A 345 -7.64 11.43 -14.62
C SER A 345 -7.89 11.88 -13.18
N ILE A 346 -8.36 13.11 -12.97
CA ILE A 346 -8.56 13.69 -11.62
C ILE A 346 -9.49 12.86 -10.75
N GLY A 347 -10.58 12.30 -11.30
CA GLY A 347 -11.49 11.41 -10.60
C GLY A 347 -10.84 10.09 -10.16
N HIS A 348 -9.93 9.57 -10.99
CA HIS A 348 -9.19 8.34 -10.67
C HIS A 348 -8.16 8.58 -9.54
N PHE A 349 -7.49 9.73 -9.51
CA PHE A 349 -6.64 10.14 -8.39
C PHE A 349 -7.45 10.27 -7.10
N PHE A 350 -8.64 10.84 -7.16
CA PHE A 350 -9.53 10.95 -6.00
C PHE A 350 -9.97 9.58 -5.46
N LYS A 351 -10.34 8.64 -6.35
CA LYS A 351 -10.66 7.25 -5.97
C LYS A 351 -9.46 6.58 -5.29
N LYS A 352 -8.25 6.74 -5.86
CA LYS A 352 -7.00 6.20 -5.28
C LYS A 352 -6.74 6.79 -3.90
N LEU A 353 -6.82 8.11 -3.74
CA LEU A 353 -6.62 8.76 -2.44
C LEU A 353 -7.65 8.28 -1.40
N THR A 354 -8.91 8.12 -1.80
CA THR A 354 -9.97 7.62 -0.94
C THR A 354 -9.67 6.20 -0.46
N PHE A 355 -9.20 5.31 -1.33
CA PHE A 355 -8.76 3.97 -0.94
C PHE A 355 -7.60 4.02 0.05
N LEU A 356 -6.54 4.79 -0.26
CA LEU A 356 -5.36 4.93 0.59
C LEU A 356 -5.71 5.53 1.95
N SER A 357 -6.69 6.45 2.02
CA SER A 357 -7.10 7.06 3.30
C SER A 357 -7.72 6.05 4.27
N MET A 358 -8.41 5.03 3.76
CA MET A 358 -9.04 3.99 4.58
C MET A 358 -8.11 2.81 4.87
N LEU A 359 -7.06 2.62 4.09
CA LEU A 359 -6.19 1.47 4.19
C LEU A 359 -5.34 1.52 5.46
N PHE A 360 -5.24 0.38 6.19
CA PHE A 360 -4.51 0.21 7.45
C PHE A 360 -4.96 1.13 8.61
N GLY A 361 -6.19 1.63 8.56
CA GLY A 361 -6.81 2.43 9.61
C GLY A 361 -7.32 3.78 9.11
N ASP A 362 -8.48 4.17 9.62
CA ASP A 362 -9.05 5.51 9.47
C ASP A 362 -8.47 6.48 10.52
N SER A 363 -8.89 7.74 10.47
CA SER A 363 -8.47 8.76 11.43
C SER A 363 -8.81 8.38 12.86
N ASP A 364 -9.99 7.79 13.13
CA ASP A 364 -10.41 7.40 14.49
C ASP A 364 -9.53 6.30 15.07
N TYR A 365 -9.15 5.32 14.25
CA TYR A 365 -8.20 4.27 14.65
C TYR A 365 -6.83 4.87 14.98
N HIS A 366 -6.32 5.78 14.15
CA HIS A 366 -5.01 6.39 14.34
C HIS A 366 -4.97 7.42 15.47
N TYR A 367 -6.06 8.12 15.79
CA TYR A 367 -6.17 8.94 17.00
C TYR A 367 -5.99 8.09 18.27
N LYS A 368 -6.71 6.97 18.36
CA LYS A 368 -6.58 6.03 19.51
C LYS A 368 -5.16 5.44 19.58
N ARG A 369 -4.58 5.10 18.45
CA ARG A 369 -3.23 4.54 18.38
C ARG A 369 -2.17 5.56 18.81
N TYR A 370 -2.31 6.82 18.41
CA TYR A 370 -1.47 7.93 18.84
C TYR A 370 -1.51 8.13 20.37
N GLU A 371 -2.71 8.15 20.94
CA GLU A 371 -2.90 8.29 22.39
C GLU A 371 -2.30 7.10 23.17
N LEU A 372 -2.52 5.88 22.70
CA LEU A 372 -2.00 4.68 23.35
C LEU A 372 -0.47 4.56 23.29
N ALA A 373 0.19 5.22 22.35
CA ALA A 373 1.64 5.22 22.27
C ALA A 373 2.34 5.83 23.49
N ASP A 374 1.64 6.67 24.27
CA ASP A 374 2.17 7.20 25.53
C ASP A 374 2.26 6.17 26.66
N LYS A 375 1.63 5.00 26.49
CA LYS A 375 1.61 3.90 27.46
C LYS A 375 2.66 2.81 27.17
N ILE A 376 3.38 2.95 26.05
CA ILE A 376 4.50 2.09 25.65
C ILE A 376 5.81 2.65 26.21
#